data_89fb8a21770c89d15c561834f5302a61
#
_entry.id   89fb8a21770c89d15c561834f5302a61
#
_cell.length_a   1.000
_cell.length_b   1.000
_cell.length_c   1.000
_cell.angle_alpha   90.00
_cell.angle_beta   90.00
_cell.angle_gamma   90.00
#
_symmetry.space_group_name_H-M   'P 1'
#
loop_
_entity.id
_entity.type
_entity.pdbx_description
1 polymer ?
#
loop_
_entity_poly.entity_id
_entity_poly.type
_entity_poly.pdbx_seq_one_letter_code
_entity_poly.pdbx_strand_id
1 'polypeptide(L)' 'MDDEATITPYRDGPYIVRGNFTVTDQDGHPIDARRKTIALCRCGKSQIRPFCDGTHKLIGFRAPGGAETGDR' A
#
# COMPACT_ATOMS: atom_id res chain seq x y z
N MET A 1 17.15 -9.04 -11.83
CA MET A 1 17.03 -9.41 -11.30
C MET A 1 16.24 -9.06 -10.28
N ASP A 2 16.36 -8.85 -9.36
CA ASP A 2 15.63 -8.74 -8.33
C ASP A 2 15.04 -7.45 -8.08
N ASP A 3 14.91 -6.56 -9.04
CA ASP A 3 14.37 -5.27 -8.85
C ASP A 3 12.89 -5.21 -9.17
N GLU A 4 12.30 -6.36 -9.37
CA GLU A 4 10.91 -6.44 -9.69
C GLU A 4 10.08 -5.96 -8.52
N ALA A 5 9.08 -5.14 -8.73
CA ALA A 5 8.23 -4.65 -7.66
C ALA A 5 7.25 -5.73 -7.21
N THR A 6 7.01 -5.79 -5.91
CA THR A 6 5.98 -6.66 -5.36
C THR A 6 5.04 -5.84 -4.51
N ILE A 7 3.76 -6.20 -4.53
CA ILE A 7 2.73 -5.55 -3.75
C ILE A 7 2.06 -6.62 -2.91
N THR A 8 2.10 -6.46 -1.60
CA THR A 8 1.59 -7.48 -0.68
C THR A 8 0.55 -6.88 0.24
N PRO A 9 -0.69 -7.35 0.20
CA PRO A 9 -1.69 -6.87 1.16
C PRO A 9 -1.43 -7.51 2.52
N TYR A 10 -1.42 -6.71 3.56
CA TYR A 10 -1.23 -7.22 4.91
C TYR A 10 -2.58 -7.33 5.59
N ARG A 11 -2.77 -8.38 6.37
CA ARG A 11 -4.03 -8.59 7.07
C ARG A 11 -4.37 -7.36 7.90
N ASP A 12 -5.56 -6.83 7.76
CA ASP A 12 -6.06 -5.69 8.50
C ASP A 12 -5.18 -4.47 8.39
N GLY A 13 -4.46 -4.35 7.30
CA GLY A 13 -3.49 -3.27 7.16
C GLY A 13 -3.32 -2.80 5.73
N PRO A 14 -2.20 -2.16 5.45
CA PRO A 14 -1.96 -1.53 4.16
C PRO A 14 -1.48 -2.51 3.10
N TYR A 15 -1.27 -2.00 1.90
CA TYR A 15 -0.52 -2.71 0.87
C TYR A 15 0.94 -2.35 1.04
N ILE A 16 1.80 -3.34 1.16
CA ILE A 16 3.24 -3.12 1.23
C ILE A 16 3.82 -3.26 -0.16
N VAL A 17 4.55 -2.25 -0.62
CA VAL A 17 5.17 -2.25 -1.94
C VAL A 17 6.67 -2.25 -1.76
N ARG A 18 7.34 -3.19 -2.40
CA ARG A 18 8.79 -3.33 -2.32
C ARG A 18 9.37 -3.46 -3.71
N GLY A 19 10.62 -3.07 -3.86
CA GLY A 19 11.34 -3.24 -5.09
C GLY A 19 11.47 -1.94 -5.86
N ASN A 20 11.54 -2.05 -7.18
CA ASN A 20 11.77 -0.91 -8.03
C ASN A 20 10.42 -0.41 -8.54
N PHE A 21 9.92 0.63 -7.95
CA PHE A 21 8.60 1.16 -8.29
C PHE A 21 8.64 2.68 -8.34
N THR A 22 7.62 3.26 -8.93
CA THR A 22 7.41 4.70 -8.93
C THR A 22 5.97 4.95 -8.51
N VAL A 23 5.76 5.90 -7.63
CA VAL A 23 4.41 6.31 -7.22
C VAL A 23 4.08 7.59 -7.95
N THR A 24 2.94 7.64 -8.61
CA THR A 24 2.50 8.83 -9.32
C THR A 24 1.07 9.15 -8.96
N ASP A 25 0.66 10.40 -9.23
CA ASP A 25 -0.75 10.73 -9.15
C ASP A 25 -1.40 10.35 -10.48
N GLN A 26 -2.71 10.61 -10.61
CA GLN A 26 -3.42 10.16 -11.81
C GLN A 26 -3.02 10.92 -13.06
N ASP A 27 -2.33 12.03 -12.92
CA ASP A 27 -1.86 12.80 -14.06
C ASP A 27 -0.42 12.44 -14.42
N GLY A 28 0.15 11.44 -13.74
CA GLY A 28 1.49 10.97 -14.04
C GLY A 28 2.60 11.70 -13.33
N HIS A 29 2.27 12.62 -12.42
CA HIS A 29 3.32 13.34 -11.69
C HIS A 29 3.87 12.48 -10.57
N PRO A 30 5.20 12.36 -10.46
CA PRO A 30 5.76 11.47 -9.44
C PRO A 30 5.51 12.01 -8.04
N ILE A 31 5.25 11.08 -7.13
CA ILE A 31 5.11 11.37 -5.72
C ILE A 31 6.34 10.78 -5.03
N ASP A 32 7.06 11.60 -4.26
CA ASP A 32 8.29 11.16 -3.63
C ASP A 32 7.97 10.19 -2.49
N ALA A 33 8.31 8.92 -2.69
CA ALA A 33 8.07 7.90 -1.68
C ALA A 33 9.21 7.81 -0.67
N ARG A 34 10.39 8.33 -1.03
CA ARG A 34 11.56 8.39 -0.14
C ARG A 34 12.11 7.06 0.32
N ARG A 35 11.55 5.95 -0.05
CA ARG A 35 11.98 4.63 0.40
C ARG A 35 11.76 3.61 -0.69
N LYS A 36 12.45 2.49 -0.57
CA LYS A 36 12.26 1.37 -1.48
C LYS A 36 11.20 0.40 -0.99
N THR A 37 10.71 0.59 0.22
CA THR A 37 9.59 -0.18 0.77
C THR A 37 8.62 0.82 1.36
N ILE A 38 7.40 0.80 0.89
CA ILE A 38 6.38 1.73 1.37
C ILE A 38 5.11 0.97 1.71
N ALA A 39 4.25 1.62 2.50
CA ALA A 39 2.95 1.09 2.85
C ALA A 39 1.90 2.04 2.29
N LEU A 40 1.02 1.53 1.42
CA LEU A 40 -0.05 2.33 0.83
C LEU A 40 -1.33 2.12 1.63
N CYS A 41 -2.02 3.21 1.91
CA CYS A 41 -3.25 3.18 2.69
C CYS A 41 -4.29 2.32 2.00
N ARG A 42 -4.92 1.42 2.75
CA ARG A 42 -5.97 0.55 2.24
C ARG A 42 -7.29 0.86 2.93
N CYS A 43 -7.26 1.34 4.17
CA CYS A 43 -8.48 1.64 4.89
C CYS A 43 -9.14 2.94 4.43
N GLY A 44 -8.39 3.78 3.73
CA GLY A 44 -8.93 5.02 3.18
C GLY A 44 -8.96 6.17 4.16
N LYS A 45 -8.44 5.99 5.37
CA LYS A 45 -8.52 7.01 6.41
C LYS A 45 -7.19 7.60 6.85
N SER A 46 -6.10 7.20 6.21
CA SER A 46 -4.79 7.77 6.54
C SER A 46 -4.78 9.27 6.26
N GLN A 47 -4.08 10.02 7.07
CA GLN A 47 -3.96 11.46 6.86
C GLN A 47 -2.79 11.80 5.94
N ILE A 48 -2.00 10.83 5.56
CA ILE A 48 -0.90 11.05 4.62
C ILE A 48 -1.08 10.22 3.37
N ARG A 49 -2.33 9.95 2.99
CA ARG A 49 -2.61 9.17 1.78
C ARG A 49 -1.82 9.73 0.60
N PRO A 50 -1.34 8.91 -0.27
CA PRO A 50 -1.63 7.47 -0.38
C PRO A 50 -0.85 6.59 0.57
N PHE A 51 -0.02 7.13 1.43
CA PHE A 51 0.78 6.33 2.34
C PHE A 51 0.01 6.02 3.62
N CYS A 52 0.40 4.91 4.27
CA CYS A 52 -0.24 4.47 5.50
C CYS A 52 0.37 5.19 6.69
N ASP A 53 -0.47 5.62 7.63
CA ASP A 53 0.01 6.23 8.87
C ASP A 53 -0.45 5.46 10.11
N GLY A 54 -0.98 4.25 9.92
CA GLY A 54 -1.41 3.44 11.04
C GLY A 54 -2.85 3.63 11.46
N THR A 55 -3.57 4.53 10.80
CA THR A 55 -4.96 4.79 11.16
C THR A 55 -5.82 3.53 11.08
N HIS A 56 -5.45 2.55 10.21
CA HIS A 56 -6.19 1.32 10.10
C HIS A 56 -6.33 0.61 11.44
N LYS A 57 -5.37 0.77 12.35
CA LYS A 57 -5.45 0.15 13.66
C LYS A 57 -6.43 0.87 14.56
N LEU A 58 -6.53 2.18 14.41
CA LEU A 58 -7.42 2.98 15.24
C LEU A 58 -8.88 2.76 14.89
N ILE A 59 -9.19 2.55 13.62
CA ILE A 59 -10.57 2.40 13.19
C ILE A 59 -11.00 0.94 13.12
N GLY A 60 -10.12 0.00 13.48
CA GLY A 60 -10.48 -1.40 13.47
C GLY A 60 -10.65 -1.97 12.07
N PHE A 61 -9.86 -1.50 11.11
CA PHE A 61 -9.95 -1.98 9.74
C PHE A 61 -9.67 -3.47 9.66
N ARG A 62 -10.50 -4.22 8.95
CA ARG A 62 -10.33 -5.65 8.82
C ARG A 62 -10.36 -6.05 7.35
N ALA A 63 -9.36 -6.79 6.93
CA ALA A 63 -9.28 -7.31 5.58
C ALA A 63 -8.25 -8.43 5.54
N PRO A 64 -8.40 -9.40 4.65
CA PRO A 64 -7.45 -10.51 4.59
C PRO A 64 -6.10 -10.07 4.02
N GLY A 65 -5.08 -10.83 4.33
CA GLY A 65 -3.75 -10.59 3.80
C GLY A 65 -3.52 -11.34 2.51
N GLY A 66 -4.49 -11.36 1.64
CA GLY A 66 -4.39 -12.04 0.37
C GLY A 66 -5.56 -11.65 -0.50
N ALA A 67 -5.85 -12.45 -1.52
CA ALA A 67 -6.98 -12.17 -2.41
C ALA A 67 -8.27 -12.24 -1.62
N GLU A 68 -9.14 -11.28 -1.85
CA GLU A 68 -10.35 -11.21 -1.05
C GLU A 68 -11.50 -12.00 -1.64
N THR A 69 -11.43 -12.30 -2.92
CA THR A 69 -12.51 -13.07 -3.53
C THR A 69 -12.20 -14.54 -3.68
N GLY A 70 -10.93 -14.88 -3.82
CA GLY A 70 -10.57 -16.28 -3.92
C GLY A 70 -10.74 -16.91 -5.28
N ASP A 71 -11.35 -16.28 -6.22
CA ASP A 71 -11.54 -16.91 -7.52
C ASP A 71 -11.07 -16.00 -8.62
N ARG A 72 -9.89 -15.51 -8.54
CA ARG A 72 -9.35 -14.62 -9.55
C ARG A 72 -8.68 -15.31 -10.67
#